data_2091da7bcdeb88fcf6c23c684ef6ad72
#
_entry.id   2091da7bcdeb88fcf6c23c684ef6ad72
#
_cell.length_a   1.000
_cell.length_b   1.000
_cell.length_c   1.000
_cell.angle_alpha   90.00
_cell.angle_beta   90.00
_cell.angle_gamma   90.00
#
_symmetry.space_group_name_H-M   'P 1'
#
loop_
_entity.id
_entity.type
_entity.pdbx_description
1 polymer ?
#
loop_
_entity_poly.entity_id
_entity_poly.type
_entity_poly.pdbx_seq_one_letter_code
_entity_poly.pdbx_strand_id
1 'polypeptide(L)'
;MPKITLERIQEVANRIAIEHNPEKIILFGSYAWGSPTEDSDVDLFIVKETENTRETSRKISRSLFPRPFPMDLIVYTPEQVERRKKIRDFFLKSVLTNGKILFTK
;
A
#
# COMPACT_ATOMS: atom_id res chain seq x y z
N MET A 1 18.09 -11.81 -11.30
CA MET A 1 17.18 -10.79 -10.76
C MET A 1 17.11 -10.85 -9.25
N PRO A 2 17.25 -9.72 -8.58
CA PRO A 2 17.07 -9.71 -7.13
C PRO A 2 15.64 -10.12 -6.78
N LYS A 3 15.54 -11.01 -5.83
CA LYS A 3 14.25 -11.47 -5.37
C LYS A 3 13.59 -10.37 -4.52
N ILE A 4 12.28 -10.17 -4.69
CA ILE A 4 11.53 -9.23 -3.85
C ILE A 4 11.28 -9.92 -2.52
N THR A 5 11.77 -9.34 -1.44
CA THR A 5 11.61 -9.88 -0.09
C THR A 5 10.73 -8.96 0.75
N LEU A 6 10.16 -9.51 1.83
CA LEU A 6 9.39 -8.69 2.78
C LEU A 6 10.25 -7.57 3.35
N GLU A 7 11.53 -7.83 3.54
CA GLU A 7 12.47 -6.85 4.05
C GLU A 7 12.60 -5.66 3.10
N ARG A 8 12.71 -5.91 1.80
CA ARG A 8 12.78 -4.85 0.79
C ARG A 8 11.46 -4.08 0.68
N ILE A 9 10.35 -4.80 0.82
CA ILE A 9 9.03 -4.16 0.82
C ILE A 9 8.90 -3.25 2.03
N GLN A 10 9.37 -3.72 3.20
CA GLN A 10 9.34 -2.91 4.43
C GLN A 10 10.18 -1.65 4.28
N GLU A 11 11.32 -1.73 3.61
CA GLU A 11 12.15 -0.55 3.35
C GLU A 11 11.41 0.51 2.54
N VAL A 12 10.67 0.08 1.52
CA VAL A 12 9.85 1.01 0.74
C VAL A 12 8.75 1.63 1.60
N ALA A 13 8.08 0.82 2.41
CA ALA A 13 7.04 1.33 3.30
C ALA A 13 7.60 2.35 4.30
N ASN A 14 8.77 2.08 4.85
CA ASN A 14 9.43 3.00 5.78
C ASN A 14 9.74 4.33 5.10
N ARG A 15 10.19 4.27 3.87
CA ARG A 15 10.49 5.48 3.10
C ARG A 15 9.22 6.29 2.84
N ILE A 16 8.13 5.62 2.45
CA ILE A 16 6.85 6.30 2.27
C ILE A 16 6.39 6.94 3.58
N ALA A 17 6.54 6.22 4.69
CA ALA A 17 6.13 6.72 6.00
C ALA A 17 6.88 8.01 6.37
N ILE A 18 8.17 8.04 6.14
CA ILE A 18 9.01 9.20 6.47
C ILE A 18 8.71 10.38 5.56
N GLU A 19 8.59 10.14 4.25
CA GLU A 19 8.46 11.21 3.27
C GLU A 19 7.04 11.76 3.14
N HIS A 20 6.02 10.93 3.39
CA HIS A 20 4.64 11.30 3.11
C HIS A 20 3.72 11.31 4.32
N ASN A 21 4.19 10.81 5.45
CA ASN A 21 3.46 10.84 6.72
C ASN A 21 2.01 10.31 6.62
N PRO A 22 1.81 9.08 6.12
CA PRO A 22 0.47 8.50 6.05
C PRO A 22 -0.01 8.03 7.43
N GLU A 23 -1.30 7.72 7.52
CA GLU A 23 -1.86 7.11 8.72
C GLU A 23 -1.50 5.63 8.82
N LYS A 24 -1.48 4.94 7.69
CA LYS A 24 -1.28 3.50 7.67
C LYS A 24 -0.79 3.03 6.30
N ILE A 25 0.02 1.97 6.29
CA ILE A 25 0.44 1.30 5.05
C ILE A 25 0.23 -0.19 5.27
N ILE A 26 -0.53 -0.83 4.37
CA ILE A 26 -0.85 -2.25 4.44
C ILE A 26 -0.42 -2.93 3.15
N LEU A 27 0.34 -4.01 3.28
CA LEU A 27 0.67 -4.88 2.15
C LEU A 27 -0.51 -5.79 1.90
N PHE A 28 -0.99 -5.86 0.66
CA PHE A 28 -2.06 -6.78 0.30
C PHE A 28 -1.68 -7.50 -1.00
N GLY A 29 -2.57 -8.36 -1.50
CA GLY A 29 -2.31 -9.10 -2.71
C GLY A 29 -1.39 -10.28 -2.51
N SER A 30 -0.78 -10.76 -3.59
CA SER A 30 -0.04 -12.02 -3.59
C SER A 30 1.13 -12.05 -2.60
N TYR A 31 1.78 -10.93 -2.35
CA TYR A 31 2.89 -10.89 -1.40
C TYR A 31 2.44 -10.90 0.06
N ALA A 32 1.17 -10.67 0.31
CA ALA A 32 0.63 -10.69 1.67
C ALA A 32 -0.03 -12.04 2.01
N TRP A 33 -0.84 -12.56 1.09
CA TRP A 33 -1.63 -13.77 1.40
C TRP A 33 -1.62 -14.83 0.32
N GLY A 34 -0.89 -14.63 -0.76
CA GLY A 34 -0.83 -15.58 -1.86
C GLY A 34 0.54 -16.15 -2.07
N SER A 35 0.74 -16.73 -3.25
CA SER A 35 2.02 -17.22 -3.68
C SER A 35 2.51 -16.37 -4.83
N PRO A 36 3.34 -15.36 -4.56
CA PRO A 36 3.78 -14.47 -5.63
C PRO A 36 4.64 -15.20 -6.66
N THR A 37 4.51 -14.77 -7.91
CA THR A 37 5.31 -15.26 -9.02
C THR A 37 6.24 -14.13 -9.48
N GLU A 38 7.08 -14.41 -10.46
CA GLU A 38 7.97 -13.40 -11.04
C GLU A 38 7.22 -12.21 -11.63
N ASP A 39 5.98 -12.44 -12.06
CA ASP A 39 5.16 -11.40 -12.68
C ASP A 39 4.28 -10.66 -11.68
N SER A 40 4.32 -11.04 -10.41
CA SER A 40 3.49 -10.40 -9.39
C SER A 40 4.02 -9.03 -9.01
N ASP A 41 3.11 -8.06 -8.90
CA ASP A 41 3.43 -6.74 -8.38
C ASP A 41 3.24 -6.71 -6.87
N VAL A 42 3.96 -5.80 -6.22
CA VAL A 42 3.74 -5.52 -4.79
C VAL A 42 2.58 -4.56 -4.69
N ASP A 43 1.57 -4.91 -3.89
CA ASP A 43 0.37 -4.08 -3.72
C ASP A 43 0.38 -3.43 -2.34
N LEU A 44 0.39 -2.10 -2.32
CA LEU A 44 0.38 -1.33 -1.07
C LEU A 44 -0.88 -0.47 -0.97
N PHE A 45 -1.55 -0.59 0.16
CA PHE A 45 -2.73 0.19 0.50
C PHE A 45 -2.31 1.25 1.52
N ILE A 46 -2.50 2.52 1.15
CA ILE A 46 -2.02 3.64 1.95
C ILE A 46 -3.20 4.47 2.39
N VAL A 47 -3.31 4.70 3.69
CA VAL A 47 -4.34 5.58 4.25
C VAL A 47 -3.69 6.92 4.55
N LYS A 48 -4.18 7.96 3.90
CA LYS A 48 -3.61 9.30 4.06
C LYS A 48 -4.67 10.37 3.82
N GLU A 49 -4.71 11.35 4.70
CA GLU A 49 -5.59 12.51 4.51
C GLU A 49 -5.11 13.31 3.32
N THR A 50 -5.99 13.52 2.35
CA THR A 50 -5.67 14.27 1.14
C THR A 50 -6.96 14.68 0.45
N GLU A 51 -6.90 15.74 -0.34
CA GLU A 51 -8.02 16.19 -1.14
C GLU A 51 -8.20 15.36 -2.41
N ASN A 52 -7.12 14.73 -2.88
CA ASN A 52 -7.15 13.97 -4.13
C ASN A 52 -6.27 12.74 -4.01
N THR A 53 -6.89 11.57 -3.77
CA THR A 53 -6.16 10.34 -3.54
C THR A 53 -5.39 9.87 -4.77
N ARG A 54 -5.91 10.11 -5.97
CA ARG A 54 -5.23 9.73 -7.20
C ARG A 54 -3.95 10.52 -7.39
N GLU A 55 -4.01 11.82 -7.17
CA GLU A 55 -2.84 12.68 -7.29
C GLU A 55 -1.80 12.34 -6.23
N THR A 56 -2.25 12.05 -5.01
CA THR A 56 -1.36 11.63 -3.92
C THR A 56 -0.66 10.32 -4.26
N SER A 57 -1.40 9.36 -4.83
CA SER A 57 -0.83 8.09 -5.28
C SER A 57 0.29 8.32 -6.30
N ARG A 58 0.06 9.19 -7.27
CA ARG A 58 1.06 9.53 -8.28
C ARG A 58 2.29 10.19 -7.66
N LYS A 59 2.07 11.10 -6.73
CA LYS A 59 3.15 11.81 -6.05
C LYS A 59 4.03 10.84 -5.27
N ILE A 60 3.42 9.92 -4.54
CA ILE A 60 4.16 8.91 -3.80
C ILE A 60 4.95 8.02 -4.77
N SER A 61 4.29 7.57 -5.84
CA SER A 61 4.94 6.73 -6.84
C SER A 61 6.16 7.41 -7.45
N ARG A 62 6.04 8.70 -7.79
CA ARG A 62 7.17 9.45 -8.36
C ARG A 62 8.33 9.58 -7.39
N SER A 63 8.03 9.74 -6.10
CA SER A 63 9.07 9.88 -5.09
C SER A 63 9.91 8.62 -4.91
N LEU A 64 9.42 7.48 -5.39
CA LEU A 64 10.10 6.20 -5.26
C LEU A 64 10.97 5.85 -6.46
N PHE A 65 11.08 6.74 -7.44
CA PHE A 65 11.90 6.49 -8.63
C PHE A 65 13.39 6.58 -8.31
N PRO A 66 14.23 5.71 -8.89
CA PRO A 66 13.81 4.53 -9.66
C PRO A 66 13.19 3.48 -8.72
N ARG A 67 12.08 2.90 -9.13
CA ARG A 67 11.38 1.92 -8.30
C ARG A 67 12.20 0.63 -8.20
N PRO A 68 12.36 0.09 -6.99
CA PRO A 68 13.16 -1.13 -6.81
C PRO A 68 12.48 -2.39 -7.35
N PHE A 69 11.15 -2.34 -7.53
CA PHE A 69 10.36 -3.46 -8.06
C PHE A 69 9.01 -2.92 -8.51
N PRO A 70 8.27 -3.67 -9.35
CA PRO A 70 6.93 -3.25 -9.75
C PRO A 70 5.99 -3.18 -8.55
N MET A 71 5.20 -2.12 -8.47
CA MET A 71 4.27 -1.96 -7.37
C MET A 71 3.04 -1.15 -7.78
N ASP A 72 1.92 -1.46 -7.14
CA ASP A 72 0.68 -0.71 -7.26
C ASP A 72 0.39 -0.04 -5.94
N LEU A 73 0.12 1.25 -5.99
CA LEU A 73 -0.19 2.03 -4.80
C LEU A 73 -1.64 2.48 -4.86
N ILE A 74 -2.41 2.14 -3.84
CA ILE A 74 -3.81 2.56 -3.71
C ILE A 74 -3.91 3.44 -2.48
N VAL A 75 -4.41 4.65 -2.64
CA VAL A 75 -4.54 5.60 -1.53
C VAL A 75 -6.02 5.85 -1.23
N TYR A 76 -6.40 5.70 0.03
CA TYR A 76 -7.71 6.06 0.55
C TYR A 76 -7.52 7.08 1.67
N THR A 77 -8.48 7.98 1.84
CA THR A 77 -8.50 8.83 3.02
C THR A 77 -9.08 8.05 4.20
N PRO A 78 -8.80 8.48 5.44
CA PRO A 78 -9.44 7.85 6.62
C PRO A 78 -10.96 7.86 6.52
N GLU A 79 -11.54 8.93 6.01
CA GLU A 79 -12.98 9.04 5.82
C GLU A 79 -13.51 8.00 4.82
N GLN A 80 -12.80 7.81 3.71
CA GLN A 80 -13.17 6.79 2.73
C GLN A 80 -13.12 5.40 3.33
N VAL A 81 -12.11 5.12 4.16
CA VAL A 81 -12.00 3.83 4.82
C VAL A 81 -13.22 3.58 5.69
N GLU A 82 -13.61 4.55 6.52
CA GLU A 82 -14.78 4.40 7.39
C GLU A 82 -16.08 4.23 6.60
N ARG A 83 -16.24 5.00 5.54
CA ARG A 83 -17.43 4.90 4.69
C ARG A 83 -17.51 3.55 4.01
N ARG A 84 -16.40 3.04 3.49
CA ARG A 84 -16.35 1.75 2.81
C ARG A 84 -16.56 0.58 3.76
N LYS A 85 -16.11 0.71 5.00
CA LYS A 85 -16.41 -0.30 6.03
C LYS A 85 -17.92 -0.45 6.24
N LYS A 86 -18.61 0.67 6.28
CA LYS A 86 -20.07 0.68 6.53
C LYS A 86 -20.85 0.00 5.43
N ILE A 87 -20.40 0.11 4.18
CA ILE A 87 -21.09 -0.54 3.05
C ILE A 87 -20.56 -1.94 2.77
N ARG A 88 -19.71 -2.46 3.64
CA ARG A 88 -19.15 -3.82 3.54
C ARG A 88 -18.41 -4.07 2.23
N ASP A 89 -17.55 -3.14 1.87
CA ASP A 89 -16.72 -3.24 0.68
C ASP A 89 -15.81 -4.47 0.77
N PHE A 90 -15.93 -5.38 -0.18
CA PHE A 90 -15.15 -6.63 -0.21
C PHE A 90 -13.66 -6.40 -0.31
N PHE A 91 -13.27 -5.47 -1.17
CA PHE A 91 -11.85 -5.17 -1.35
C PHE A 91 -11.23 -4.68 -0.05
N LEU A 92 -11.87 -3.69 0.57
CA LEU A 92 -11.36 -3.15 1.83
C LEU A 92 -11.34 -4.20 2.93
N LYS A 93 -12.39 -5.03 2.99
CA LYS A 93 -12.45 -6.10 3.98
C LYS A 93 -11.27 -7.07 3.80
N SER A 94 -10.96 -7.45 2.57
CA SER A 94 -9.83 -8.33 2.28
C SER A 94 -8.51 -7.70 2.71
N VAL A 95 -8.32 -6.42 2.40
CA VAL A 95 -7.09 -5.71 2.78
C VAL A 95 -6.94 -5.69 4.31
N LEU A 96 -8.00 -5.33 5.02
CA LEU A 96 -7.94 -5.20 6.48
C LEU A 96 -7.84 -6.55 7.20
N THR A 97 -8.43 -7.59 6.64
CA THR A 97 -8.44 -8.92 7.26
C THR A 97 -7.18 -9.72 6.96
N ASN A 98 -6.75 -9.71 5.71
CA ASN A 98 -5.67 -10.57 5.24
C ASN A 98 -4.36 -9.84 4.95
N GLY A 99 -4.38 -8.52 4.93
CA GLY A 99 -3.19 -7.74 4.65
C GLY A 99 -2.22 -7.71 5.82
N LYS A 100 -1.00 -7.31 5.53
CA LYS A 100 0.05 -7.11 6.55
C LYS A 100 0.25 -5.64 6.79
N ILE A 101 0.09 -5.21 8.03
CA ILE A 101 0.36 -3.81 8.39
C ILE A 101 1.86 -3.59 8.41
N LEU A 102 2.33 -2.72 7.52
CA LEU A 102 3.75 -2.37 7.46
C LEU A 102 4.06 -1.09 8.22
N PHE A 103 3.06 -0.25 8.40
CA PHE A 103 3.21 0.98 9.16
C PHE A 103 1.84 1.41 9.68
N THR A 104 1.81 1.87 10.93
CA THR A 104 0.62 2.51 11.50
C THR A 104 1.09 3.64 12.42
N LYS A 105 0.40 4.74 12.31
CA LYS A 105 0.68 5.90 13.12
C LYS A 105 0.21 5.71 14.56
#